data_661dcc38c094b7f5f92bfcc2d3175144
#
_entry.id   661dcc38c094b7f5f92bfcc2d3175144
#
_cell.length_a   1.000
_cell.length_b   1.000
_cell.length_c   1.000
_cell.angle_alpha   90.00
_cell.angle_beta   90.00
_cell.angle_gamma   90.00
#
_symmetry.space_group_name_H-M   'P 1'
#
loop_
_entity.id
_entity.type
_entity.pdbx_description
1 polymer ?
#
loop_
_entity_poly.entity_id
_entity_poly.type
_entity_poly.pdbx_seq_one_letter_code
_entity_poly.pdbx_strand_id
1 'polypeptide(L)'
;IDVANGYREVFLDFVRTTREHFSDKIIIAGNVATREMTEALILAGADVVKVGIGPGSVCTTRKVAGVGYPQLSAISECADAAHGLGGHVMADGGCSSPGHVAKAFAAGADFVMLGGMFAGHDESGGELVKGKNGKMYKSFYGMSSSKAMETHYGEVAKHRAPEGKEVRVPYRGPLSITIQAILGGVRSACSYVGARRIKDLPKCTTFIRVTQTTNEVYQRFNVEE
;
A
#
# COMPACT_ATOMS: atom_id res chain seq x y z
N ILE A 1 4.88 8.86 -10.47
CA ILE A 1 6.17 8.22 -10.82
C ILE A 1 6.36 7.04 -9.88
N ASP A 2 6.30 5.81 -10.40
CA ASP A 2 6.26 4.60 -9.58
C ASP A 2 7.41 3.66 -9.95
N VAL A 3 8.31 3.42 -9.00
CA VAL A 3 9.44 2.51 -9.15
C VAL A 3 9.55 1.59 -7.93
N ALA A 4 10.05 0.36 -8.13
CA ALA A 4 10.24 -0.59 -7.03
C ALA A 4 11.33 -0.14 -6.04
N ASN A 5 12.26 0.71 -6.46
CA ASN A 5 13.38 1.22 -5.67
C ASN A 5 13.56 2.72 -5.92
N GLY A 6 12.99 3.54 -5.04
CA GLY A 6 13.08 4.99 -5.06
C GLY A 6 14.39 5.56 -4.46
N TYR A 7 15.37 4.73 -4.11
CA TYR A 7 16.62 5.16 -3.46
C TYR A 7 17.76 5.53 -4.44
N ARG A 8 17.49 5.44 -5.75
CA ARG A 8 18.51 5.72 -6.76
C ARG A 8 18.58 7.23 -7.04
N GLU A 9 19.78 7.78 -7.14
CA GLU A 9 20.00 9.18 -7.46
C GLU A 9 19.34 9.60 -8.77
N VAL A 10 19.43 8.75 -9.79
CA VAL A 10 18.75 8.98 -11.08
C VAL A 10 17.22 9.13 -10.94
N PHE A 11 16.63 8.54 -9.91
CA PHE A 11 15.20 8.70 -9.64
C PHE A 11 14.88 10.09 -9.07
N LEU A 12 15.72 10.62 -8.18
CA LEU A 12 15.59 11.98 -7.68
C LEU A 12 15.72 13.01 -8.80
N ASP A 13 16.70 12.83 -9.69
CA ASP A 13 16.90 13.71 -10.85
C ASP A 13 15.71 13.66 -11.80
N PHE A 14 15.13 12.48 -11.99
CA PHE A 14 13.92 12.33 -12.79
C PHE A 14 12.72 13.07 -12.16
N VAL A 15 12.57 13.04 -10.84
CA VAL A 15 11.51 13.78 -10.13
C VAL A 15 11.73 15.30 -10.29
N ARG A 16 12.97 15.81 -10.16
CA ARG A 16 13.31 17.22 -10.39
C ARG A 16 12.95 17.67 -11.81
N THR A 17 13.41 16.92 -12.80
CA THR A 17 13.10 17.19 -14.21
C THR A 17 11.60 17.15 -14.47
N THR A 18 10.88 16.21 -13.86
CA THR A 18 9.41 16.14 -13.99
C THR A 18 8.75 17.39 -13.40
N ARG A 19 9.21 17.88 -12.24
CA ARG A 19 8.69 19.11 -11.63
C ARG A 19 8.94 20.34 -12.50
N GLU A 20 10.10 20.44 -13.12
CA GLU A 20 10.43 21.53 -14.04
C GLU A 20 9.48 21.56 -15.26
N HIS A 21 9.14 20.41 -15.81
CA HIS A 21 8.22 20.29 -16.95
C HIS A 21 6.74 20.42 -16.56
N PHE A 22 6.36 20.04 -15.35
CA PHE A 22 4.98 20.01 -14.88
C PHE A 22 4.84 20.75 -13.56
N SER A 23 5.11 22.05 -13.58
CA SER A 23 5.17 22.90 -12.39
C SER A 23 3.83 23.02 -11.65
N ASP A 24 2.69 22.82 -12.34
CA ASP A 24 1.31 22.97 -11.84
C ASP A 24 0.62 21.63 -11.52
N LYS A 25 1.28 20.50 -11.78
CA LYS A 25 0.68 19.17 -11.54
C LYS A 25 1.09 18.59 -10.21
N ILE A 26 0.18 17.81 -9.59
CA ILE A 26 0.50 17.02 -8.41
C ILE A 26 1.39 15.85 -8.84
N ILE A 27 2.56 15.74 -8.24
CA ILE A 27 3.53 14.68 -8.47
C ILE A 27 3.53 13.72 -7.27
N ILE A 28 3.14 12.48 -7.54
CA ILE A 28 3.25 11.38 -6.58
C ILE A 28 4.47 10.54 -6.98
N ALA A 29 5.41 10.34 -6.07
CA ALA A 29 6.66 9.62 -6.35
C ALA A 29 6.98 8.57 -5.28
N GLY A 30 7.49 7.42 -5.67
CA GLY A 30 7.91 6.32 -4.78
C GLY A 30 8.33 5.05 -5.55
N ASN A 31 8.64 3.95 -4.81
CA ASN A 31 8.42 3.78 -3.38
C ASN A 31 9.71 3.93 -2.58
N VAL A 32 9.53 4.44 -1.40
CA VAL A 32 10.55 4.54 -0.35
C VAL A 32 9.97 4.08 0.99
N ALA A 33 10.79 4.00 2.03
CA ALA A 33 10.35 3.56 3.36
C ALA A 33 11.08 4.26 4.50
N THR A 34 11.93 5.27 4.21
CA THR A 34 12.73 5.98 5.20
C THR A 34 12.49 7.48 5.15
N ARG A 35 12.71 8.12 6.29
CA ARG A 35 12.61 9.55 6.51
C ARG A 35 13.46 10.34 5.52
N GLU A 36 14.75 10.00 5.43
CA GLU A 36 15.72 10.74 4.62
C GLU A 36 15.34 10.77 3.13
N MET A 37 14.86 9.63 2.62
CA MET A 37 14.48 9.54 1.22
C MET A 37 13.13 10.22 0.95
N THR A 38 12.26 10.25 1.95
CA THR A 38 11.01 11.03 1.89
C THR A 38 11.32 12.52 1.80
N GLU A 39 12.21 13.02 2.65
CA GLU A 39 12.69 14.42 2.60
C GLU A 39 13.31 14.74 1.24
N ALA A 40 14.19 13.89 0.74
CA ALA A 40 14.84 14.08 -0.56
C ALA A 40 13.84 14.16 -1.72
N LEU A 41 12.78 13.32 -1.73
CA LEU A 41 11.75 13.36 -2.76
C LEU A 41 10.88 14.61 -2.70
N ILE A 42 10.49 15.06 -1.49
CA ILE A 42 9.74 16.31 -1.33
C ILE A 42 10.59 17.50 -1.82
N LEU A 43 11.85 17.58 -1.41
CA LEU A 43 12.77 18.63 -1.85
C LEU A 43 13.08 18.57 -3.35
N ALA A 44 12.98 17.38 -3.97
CA ALA A 44 13.09 17.22 -5.42
C ALA A 44 11.82 17.65 -6.17
N GLY A 45 10.73 17.98 -5.46
CA GLY A 45 9.49 18.49 -6.04
C GLY A 45 8.30 17.52 -6.05
N ALA A 46 8.37 16.40 -5.35
CA ALA A 46 7.20 15.56 -5.14
C ALA A 46 6.23 16.23 -4.15
N ASP A 47 4.94 16.19 -4.43
CA ASP A 47 3.89 16.64 -3.51
C ASP A 47 3.48 15.52 -2.55
N VAL A 48 3.50 14.28 -3.04
CA VAL A 48 3.12 13.09 -2.28
C VAL A 48 4.20 12.03 -2.44
N VAL A 49 4.70 11.51 -1.32
CA VAL A 49 5.64 10.38 -1.32
C VAL A 49 4.90 9.07 -1.07
N LYS A 50 5.07 8.11 -1.97
CA LYS A 50 4.50 6.77 -1.86
C LYS A 50 5.42 5.87 -1.05
N VAL A 51 4.94 5.42 0.12
CA VAL A 51 5.72 4.75 1.16
C VAL A 51 5.33 3.28 1.26
N GLY A 52 6.33 2.40 1.09
CA GLY A 52 6.16 0.97 1.28
C GLY A 52 7.17 0.17 0.46
N ILE A 53 8.04 -0.58 1.14
CA ILE A 53 8.96 -1.56 0.53
C ILE A 53 8.65 -2.93 1.13
N GLY A 54 8.06 -3.80 0.32
CA GLY A 54 7.77 -5.18 0.68
C GLY A 54 6.48 -5.46 1.49
N PRO A 55 5.56 -4.51 1.78
CA PRO A 55 4.38 -4.81 2.58
C PRO A 55 3.21 -5.41 1.78
N GLY A 56 3.26 -5.38 0.45
CA GLY A 56 2.17 -5.85 -0.41
C GLY A 56 1.87 -7.34 -0.22
N SER A 57 0.58 -7.73 -0.33
CA SER A 57 0.11 -9.10 -0.09
C SER A 57 0.66 -10.14 -1.08
N VAL A 58 1.05 -9.70 -2.27
CA VAL A 58 1.68 -10.54 -3.31
C VAL A 58 3.15 -10.17 -3.55
N CYS A 59 3.71 -9.25 -2.74
CA CYS A 59 5.10 -8.86 -2.79
C CYS A 59 5.99 -9.94 -2.14
N THR A 60 7.11 -10.27 -2.77
CA THR A 60 8.09 -11.22 -2.24
C THR A 60 9.47 -10.60 -2.01
N THR A 61 9.61 -9.28 -2.13
CA THR A 61 10.87 -8.53 -1.94
C THR A 61 11.55 -8.88 -0.63
N ARG A 62 10.81 -8.91 0.49
CA ARG A 62 11.37 -9.26 1.81
C ARG A 62 11.96 -10.67 1.86
N LYS A 63 11.37 -11.60 1.11
CA LYS A 63 11.82 -12.99 1.05
C LYS A 63 12.97 -13.18 0.05
N VAL A 64 12.90 -12.51 -1.10
CA VAL A 64 13.84 -12.68 -2.22
C VAL A 64 15.11 -11.85 -2.02
N ALA A 65 14.94 -10.59 -1.60
CA ALA A 65 16.05 -9.63 -1.45
C ALA A 65 16.45 -9.36 0.01
N GLY A 66 15.66 -9.81 0.99
CA GLY A 66 15.89 -9.50 2.40
C GLY A 66 15.63 -8.03 2.76
N VAL A 67 15.06 -7.26 1.84
CA VAL A 67 14.84 -5.82 1.97
C VAL A 67 13.37 -5.53 2.30
N GLY A 68 13.15 -4.58 3.22
CA GLY A 68 11.82 -4.12 3.60
C GLY A 68 11.85 -3.34 4.90
N TYR A 69 10.72 -2.71 5.20
CA TYR A 69 10.53 -1.95 6.44
C TYR A 69 9.13 -2.27 7.02
N PRO A 70 8.96 -2.38 8.36
CA PRO A 70 7.64 -2.52 8.96
C PRO A 70 6.74 -1.35 8.58
N GLN A 71 5.59 -1.62 7.93
CA GLN A 71 4.82 -0.58 7.24
C GLN A 71 4.30 0.52 8.17
N LEU A 72 3.85 0.17 9.38
CA LEU A 72 3.36 1.18 10.33
C LEU A 72 4.47 2.15 10.76
N SER A 73 5.68 1.64 11.01
CA SER A 73 6.84 2.47 11.34
C SER A 73 7.27 3.34 10.15
N ALA A 74 7.32 2.75 8.95
CA ALA A 74 7.62 3.51 7.72
C ALA A 74 6.65 4.68 7.52
N ILE A 75 5.34 4.45 7.67
CA ILE A 75 4.33 5.50 7.55
C ILE A 75 4.58 6.61 8.57
N SER A 76 4.77 6.25 9.84
CA SER A 76 4.93 7.24 10.92
C SER A 76 6.18 8.12 10.71
N GLU A 77 7.32 7.51 10.38
CA GLU A 77 8.57 8.23 10.16
C GLU A 77 8.53 9.09 8.90
N CYS A 78 7.99 8.55 7.80
CA CYS A 78 7.90 9.28 6.54
C CYS A 78 6.85 10.40 6.60
N ALA A 79 5.73 10.22 7.32
CA ALA A 79 4.71 11.24 7.50
C ALA A 79 5.25 12.43 8.32
N ASP A 80 6.01 12.17 9.38
CA ASP A 80 6.68 13.22 10.17
C ASP A 80 7.60 14.06 9.27
N ALA A 81 8.42 13.41 8.46
CA ALA A 81 9.34 14.06 7.52
C ALA A 81 8.59 14.86 6.44
N ALA A 82 7.61 14.26 5.77
CA ALA A 82 6.86 14.90 4.69
C ALA A 82 6.06 16.10 5.19
N HIS A 83 5.32 15.95 6.29
CA HIS A 83 4.53 17.04 6.86
C HIS A 83 5.39 18.21 7.35
N GLY A 84 6.60 17.93 7.88
CA GLY A 84 7.56 18.96 8.27
C GLY A 84 8.02 19.85 7.09
N LEU A 85 7.97 19.32 5.87
CA LEU A 85 8.32 20.01 4.62
C LEU A 85 7.09 20.45 3.80
N GLY A 86 5.89 20.31 4.33
CA GLY A 86 4.64 20.67 3.65
C GLY A 86 4.18 19.69 2.56
N GLY A 87 4.78 18.49 2.49
CA GLY A 87 4.39 17.41 1.60
C GLY A 87 3.41 16.44 2.24
N HIS A 88 3.07 15.37 1.51
CA HIS A 88 2.10 14.35 1.91
C HIS A 88 2.65 12.94 1.76
N VAL A 89 2.02 11.98 2.45
CA VAL A 89 2.36 10.55 2.38
C VAL A 89 1.20 9.71 1.89
N MET A 90 1.47 8.83 0.93
CA MET A 90 0.59 7.75 0.52
C MET A 90 1.13 6.42 1.05
N ALA A 91 0.42 5.80 1.98
CA ALA A 91 0.76 4.46 2.48
C ALA A 91 0.40 3.40 1.44
N ASP A 92 1.40 2.68 0.92
CA ASP A 92 1.22 1.69 -0.13
C ASP A 92 1.51 0.28 0.38
N GLY A 93 0.49 -0.54 0.44
CA GLY A 93 0.54 -1.94 0.85
C GLY A 93 0.41 -2.19 2.36
N GLY A 94 0.27 -3.47 2.72
CA GLY A 94 0.17 -3.93 4.10
C GLY A 94 -1.23 -3.88 4.72
N CYS A 95 -2.19 -3.20 4.10
CA CYS A 95 -3.58 -3.19 4.56
C CYS A 95 -4.35 -4.41 4.02
N SER A 96 -4.95 -5.18 4.94
CA SER A 96 -5.76 -6.36 4.64
C SER A 96 -7.15 -6.31 5.30
N SER A 97 -7.44 -5.25 6.06
CA SER A 97 -8.73 -5.03 6.72
C SER A 97 -9.01 -3.53 6.89
N PRO A 98 -10.27 -3.13 7.11
CA PRO A 98 -10.62 -1.73 7.42
C PRO A 98 -9.83 -1.15 8.60
N GLY A 99 -9.57 -1.95 9.64
CA GLY A 99 -8.77 -1.52 10.79
C GLY A 99 -7.30 -1.21 10.43
N HIS A 100 -6.72 -1.89 9.44
CA HIS A 100 -5.38 -1.55 8.95
C HIS A 100 -5.37 -0.22 8.20
N VAL A 101 -6.43 0.09 7.44
CA VAL A 101 -6.58 1.39 6.78
C VAL A 101 -6.70 2.51 7.82
N ALA A 102 -7.51 2.31 8.86
CA ALA A 102 -7.62 3.27 9.96
C ALA A 102 -6.27 3.49 10.68
N LYS A 103 -5.48 2.43 10.91
CA LYS A 103 -4.14 2.53 11.49
C LYS A 103 -3.16 3.28 10.57
N ALA A 104 -3.25 3.10 9.26
CA ALA A 104 -2.40 3.84 8.32
C ALA A 104 -2.67 5.35 8.40
N PHE A 105 -3.92 5.78 8.41
CA PHE A 105 -4.29 7.18 8.63
C PHE A 105 -3.87 7.68 10.02
N ALA A 106 -4.05 6.87 11.06
CA ALA A 106 -3.65 7.21 12.41
C ALA A 106 -2.12 7.35 12.57
N ALA A 107 -1.33 6.64 11.74
CA ALA A 107 0.12 6.78 11.68
C ALA A 107 0.60 8.00 10.88
N GLY A 108 -0.31 8.75 10.27
CA GLY A 108 -0.01 9.99 9.56
C GLY A 108 -0.13 9.93 8.03
N ALA A 109 -0.55 8.80 7.44
CA ALA A 109 -0.81 8.76 6.01
C ALA A 109 -1.95 9.72 5.62
N ASP A 110 -1.77 10.48 4.54
CA ASP A 110 -2.81 11.32 3.94
C ASP A 110 -3.66 10.51 2.96
N PHE A 111 -3.03 9.50 2.33
CA PHE A 111 -3.66 8.60 1.38
C PHE A 111 -3.26 7.15 1.67
N VAL A 112 -4.12 6.21 1.28
CA VAL A 112 -3.83 4.78 1.39
C VAL A 112 -4.07 4.10 0.05
N MET A 113 -3.04 3.45 -0.50
CA MET A 113 -3.14 2.66 -1.72
C MET A 113 -3.41 1.20 -1.36
N LEU A 114 -4.46 0.64 -1.97
CA LEU A 114 -4.97 -0.70 -1.68
C LEU A 114 -4.93 -1.57 -2.94
N GLY A 115 -4.10 -2.63 -2.92
CA GLY A 115 -4.10 -3.64 -3.97
C GLY A 115 -4.95 -4.85 -3.59
N GLY A 116 -4.50 -5.65 -2.60
CA GLY A 116 -5.13 -6.91 -2.22
C GLY A 116 -6.57 -6.80 -1.74
N MET A 117 -6.93 -5.70 -1.06
CA MET A 117 -8.31 -5.48 -0.62
C MET A 117 -9.27 -5.22 -1.78
N PHE A 118 -8.77 -4.68 -2.90
CA PHE A 118 -9.57 -4.41 -4.09
C PHE A 118 -9.49 -5.54 -5.13
N ALA A 119 -8.59 -6.49 -4.95
CA ALA A 119 -8.48 -7.63 -5.84
C ALA A 119 -9.73 -8.52 -5.77
N GLY A 120 -10.13 -9.07 -6.92
CA GLY A 120 -11.29 -9.97 -7.03
C GLY A 120 -12.63 -9.28 -7.28
N HIS A 121 -12.69 -7.96 -7.27
CA HIS A 121 -13.90 -7.20 -7.57
C HIS A 121 -14.10 -6.96 -9.07
N ASP A 122 -15.33 -6.60 -9.46
CA ASP A 122 -15.68 -6.36 -10.85
C ASP A 122 -14.78 -5.29 -11.49
N GLU A 123 -14.53 -4.22 -10.77
CA GLU A 123 -13.76 -3.06 -11.22
C GLU A 123 -12.24 -3.30 -11.17
N SER A 124 -11.76 -4.39 -10.54
CA SER A 124 -10.33 -4.73 -10.53
C SER A 124 -9.91 -5.43 -11.82
N GLY A 125 -8.63 -5.29 -12.18
CA GLY A 125 -8.02 -6.06 -13.26
C GLY A 125 -8.00 -7.57 -12.94
N GLY A 126 -7.50 -8.35 -13.91
CA GLY A 126 -7.40 -9.80 -13.84
C GLY A 126 -8.58 -10.54 -14.49
N GLU A 127 -8.25 -11.66 -15.08
CA GLU A 127 -9.24 -12.52 -15.75
C GLU A 127 -10.13 -13.25 -14.74
N LEU A 128 -11.42 -13.35 -15.05
CA LEU A 128 -12.37 -14.15 -14.27
C LEU A 128 -12.28 -15.63 -14.70
N VAL A 129 -11.93 -16.49 -13.77
CA VAL A 129 -11.66 -17.91 -14.03
C VAL A 129 -12.51 -18.79 -13.12
N LYS A 130 -13.15 -19.81 -13.67
CA LYS A 130 -13.86 -20.82 -12.89
C LYS A 130 -12.87 -21.83 -12.30
N GLY A 131 -12.87 -21.97 -10.98
CA GLY A 131 -12.05 -22.97 -10.29
C GLY A 131 -12.61 -24.39 -10.39
N LYS A 132 -11.78 -25.39 -10.05
CA LYS A 132 -12.18 -26.80 -10.04
C LYS A 132 -13.34 -27.11 -9.07
N ASN A 133 -13.50 -26.29 -8.03
CA ASN A 133 -14.60 -26.36 -7.06
C ASN A 133 -15.88 -25.64 -7.52
N GLY A 134 -15.93 -25.20 -8.79
CA GLY A 134 -17.07 -24.46 -9.35
C GLY A 134 -17.15 -22.99 -8.98
N LYS A 135 -16.35 -22.51 -8.04
CA LYS A 135 -16.31 -21.09 -7.61
C LYS A 135 -15.56 -20.22 -8.62
N MET A 136 -15.91 -18.94 -8.66
CA MET A 136 -15.25 -17.96 -9.53
C MET A 136 -14.09 -17.29 -8.81
N TYR A 137 -13.03 -17.00 -9.55
CA TYR A 137 -11.79 -16.39 -9.09
C TYR A 137 -11.33 -15.33 -10.10
N LYS A 138 -10.56 -14.33 -9.63
CA LYS A 138 -9.79 -13.43 -10.51
C LYS A 138 -8.30 -13.62 -10.29
N SER A 139 -7.51 -13.48 -11.36
CA SER A 139 -6.06 -13.44 -11.27
C SER A 139 -5.61 -12.13 -10.61
N PHE A 140 -4.68 -12.22 -9.68
CA PHE A 140 -4.07 -11.10 -9.00
C PHE A 140 -2.56 -11.32 -8.88
N TYR A 141 -1.75 -10.34 -9.27
CA TYR A 141 -0.30 -10.46 -9.29
C TYR A 141 0.39 -9.17 -8.84
N GLY A 142 1.61 -9.33 -8.30
CA GLY A 142 2.46 -8.21 -7.92
C GLY A 142 3.08 -7.53 -9.13
N MET A 143 3.29 -6.20 -9.06
CA MET A 143 3.86 -5.40 -10.15
C MET A 143 5.28 -5.83 -10.54
N SER A 144 6.04 -6.44 -9.65
CA SER A 144 7.38 -7.00 -9.92
C SER A 144 7.36 -8.52 -10.12
N SER A 145 6.21 -9.13 -10.44
CA SER A 145 6.09 -10.56 -10.77
C SER A 145 6.49 -10.83 -12.22
N SER A 146 6.84 -12.09 -12.52
CA SER A 146 7.07 -12.52 -13.91
C SER A 146 5.90 -12.19 -14.82
N LYS A 147 4.66 -12.41 -14.33
CA LYS A 147 3.44 -12.08 -15.06
C LYS A 147 3.33 -10.61 -15.42
N ALA A 148 3.63 -9.72 -14.46
CA ALA A 148 3.63 -8.28 -14.72
C ALA A 148 4.72 -7.89 -15.74
N MET A 149 5.92 -8.45 -15.62
CA MET A 149 7.02 -8.18 -16.55
C MET A 149 6.66 -8.62 -17.97
N GLU A 150 6.13 -9.82 -18.15
CA GLU A 150 5.68 -10.32 -19.45
C GLU A 150 4.56 -9.44 -20.04
N THR A 151 3.58 -9.05 -19.21
CA THR A 151 2.43 -8.28 -19.66
C THR A 151 2.80 -6.84 -20.08
N HIS A 152 3.69 -6.20 -19.32
CA HIS A 152 3.99 -4.77 -19.51
C HIS A 152 5.31 -4.50 -20.26
N TYR A 153 6.28 -5.42 -20.23
CA TYR A 153 7.60 -5.24 -20.85
C TYR A 153 7.92 -6.30 -21.91
N GLY A 154 7.05 -7.29 -22.13
CA GLY A 154 7.20 -8.33 -23.13
C GLY A 154 8.14 -9.48 -22.73
N GLU A 155 8.99 -9.31 -21.75
CA GLU A 155 9.92 -10.35 -21.25
C GLU A 155 10.24 -10.21 -19.77
N VAL A 156 10.70 -11.29 -19.15
CA VAL A 156 11.23 -11.29 -17.80
C VAL A 156 12.69 -10.85 -17.85
N ALA A 157 13.07 -9.82 -17.10
CA ALA A 157 14.43 -9.34 -17.05
C ALA A 157 15.39 -10.41 -16.48
N LYS A 158 16.32 -10.89 -17.29
CA LYS A 158 17.24 -12.01 -16.95
C LYS A 158 18.16 -11.72 -15.77
N HIS A 159 18.42 -10.46 -15.46
CA HIS A 159 19.34 -10.01 -14.41
C HIS A 159 18.65 -9.71 -13.08
N ARG A 160 17.34 -9.92 -12.97
CA ARG A 160 16.55 -9.63 -11.75
C ARG A 160 15.69 -10.84 -11.38
N ALA A 161 15.65 -11.16 -10.08
CA ALA A 161 14.69 -12.12 -9.58
C ALA A 161 13.28 -11.48 -9.55
N PRO A 162 12.23 -12.20 -9.94
CA PRO A 162 10.87 -11.71 -9.76
C PRO A 162 10.55 -11.55 -8.27
N GLU A 163 10.06 -10.37 -7.89
CA GLU A 163 9.74 -10.01 -6.51
C GLU A 163 8.23 -9.92 -6.25
N GLY A 164 7.45 -10.64 -7.02
CA GLY A 164 6.00 -10.73 -6.88
C GLY A 164 5.51 -12.11 -7.30
N LYS A 165 4.38 -12.53 -6.70
CA LYS A 165 3.69 -13.77 -7.06
C LYS A 165 2.37 -13.48 -7.76
N GLU A 166 1.92 -14.44 -8.59
CA GLU A 166 0.56 -14.50 -9.11
C GLU A 166 -0.27 -15.44 -8.22
N VAL A 167 -1.49 -15.02 -7.90
CA VAL A 167 -2.44 -15.79 -7.12
C VAL A 167 -3.84 -15.67 -7.72
N ARG A 168 -4.70 -16.64 -7.42
CA ARG A 168 -6.13 -16.55 -7.68
C ARG A 168 -6.84 -16.14 -6.41
N VAL A 169 -7.57 -15.03 -6.46
CA VAL A 169 -8.38 -14.55 -5.36
C VAL A 169 -9.86 -14.83 -5.63
N PRO A 170 -10.67 -15.14 -4.62
CA PRO A 170 -12.10 -15.31 -4.81
C PRO A 170 -12.73 -14.09 -5.46
N TYR A 171 -13.64 -14.32 -6.39
CA TYR A 171 -14.47 -13.25 -6.94
C TYR A 171 -15.41 -12.70 -5.88
N ARG A 172 -15.53 -11.37 -5.80
CA ARG A 172 -16.19 -10.67 -4.70
C ARG A 172 -17.36 -9.77 -5.15
N GLY A 173 -17.67 -9.74 -6.47
CA GLY A 173 -18.69 -8.84 -7.01
C GLY A 173 -18.27 -7.37 -6.96
N PRO A 174 -19.21 -6.42 -6.85
CA PRO A 174 -18.93 -5.00 -6.96
C PRO A 174 -18.06 -4.46 -5.80
N LEU A 175 -17.13 -3.57 -6.11
CA LEU A 175 -16.18 -2.96 -5.16
C LEU A 175 -16.88 -2.12 -4.07
N SER A 176 -18.05 -1.59 -4.36
CA SER A 176 -18.82 -0.73 -3.45
C SER A 176 -19.02 -1.33 -2.06
N ILE A 177 -19.21 -2.65 -1.96
CA ILE A 177 -19.37 -3.38 -0.68
C ILE A 177 -18.10 -3.24 0.17
N THR A 178 -16.94 -3.47 -0.43
CA THR A 178 -15.64 -3.35 0.26
C THR A 178 -15.33 -1.89 0.63
N ILE A 179 -15.65 -0.94 -0.23
CA ILE A 179 -15.48 0.50 0.07
C ILE A 179 -16.36 0.89 1.26
N GLN A 180 -17.62 0.48 1.30
CA GLN A 180 -18.52 0.76 2.44
C GLN A 180 -17.98 0.20 3.76
N ALA A 181 -17.44 -1.04 3.73
CA ALA A 181 -16.83 -1.66 4.90
C ALA A 181 -15.59 -0.88 5.38
N ILE A 182 -14.72 -0.46 4.45
CA ILE A 182 -13.52 0.34 4.76
C ILE A 182 -13.92 1.67 5.38
N LEU A 183 -14.84 2.41 4.74
CA LEU A 183 -15.31 3.70 5.23
C LEU A 183 -16.02 3.57 6.59
N GLY A 184 -16.79 2.50 6.78
CA GLY A 184 -17.40 2.17 8.07
C GLY A 184 -16.36 1.96 9.16
N GLY A 185 -15.35 1.15 8.89
CA GLY A 185 -14.25 0.89 9.84
C GLY A 185 -13.45 2.14 10.20
N VAL A 186 -13.14 3.00 9.22
CA VAL A 186 -12.44 4.27 9.46
C VAL A 186 -13.31 5.22 10.30
N ARG A 187 -14.63 5.34 10.02
CA ARG A 187 -15.55 6.14 10.84
C ARG A 187 -15.64 5.63 12.27
N SER A 188 -15.72 4.31 12.45
CA SER A 188 -15.71 3.70 13.79
C SER A 188 -14.44 4.03 14.53
N ALA A 189 -13.26 3.92 13.90
CA ALA A 189 -11.97 4.27 14.50
C ALA A 189 -11.96 5.76 14.94
N CYS A 190 -12.40 6.67 14.07
CA CYS A 190 -12.53 8.09 14.42
C CYS A 190 -13.42 8.29 15.66
N SER A 191 -14.55 7.59 15.74
CA SER A 191 -15.45 7.65 16.87
C SER A 191 -14.80 7.18 18.18
N TYR A 192 -14.10 6.06 18.15
CA TYR A 192 -13.43 5.51 19.33
C TYR A 192 -12.33 6.42 19.90
N VAL A 193 -11.59 7.12 19.05
CA VAL A 193 -10.50 8.01 19.49
C VAL A 193 -10.92 9.48 19.62
N GLY A 194 -12.18 9.82 19.32
CA GLY A 194 -12.70 11.18 19.38
C GLY A 194 -12.21 12.10 18.23
N ALA A 195 -11.73 11.55 17.13
CA ALA A 195 -11.32 12.32 15.97
C ALA A 195 -12.54 12.76 15.15
N ARG A 196 -12.66 14.06 14.86
CA ARG A 196 -13.76 14.60 14.05
C ARG A 196 -13.54 14.47 12.54
N ARG A 197 -12.28 14.38 12.12
CA ARG A 197 -11.82 14.29 10.71
C ARG A 197 -10.68 13.29 10.63
N ILE A 198 -10.47 12.67 9.48
CA ILE A 198 -9.37 11.72 9.25
C ILE A 198 -8.02 12.36 9.60
N LYS A 199 -7.79 13.62 9.22
CA LYS A 199 -6.56 14.36 9.55
C LYS A 199 -6.31 14.57 11.04
N ASP A 200 -7.30 14.36 11.87
CA ASP A 200 -7.16 14.48 13.34
C ASP A 200 -6.77 13.13 13.97
N LEU A 201 -6.87 12.01 13.24
CA LEU A 201 -6.53 10.67 13.72
C LEU A 201 -5.12 10.58 14.32
N PRO A 202 -4.05 11.11 13.69
CA PRO A 202 -2.71 11.02 14.27
C PRO A 202 -2.57 11.72 15.62
N LYS A 203 -3.36 12.76 15.86
CA LYS A 203 -3.35 13.53 17.12
C LYS A 203 -4.19 12.89 18.22
N CYS A 204 -5.17 12.08 17.85
CA CYS A 204 -6.11 11.44 18.77
C CYS A 204 -5.77 9.99 19.09
N THR A 205 -4.82 9.39 18.35
CA THR A 205 -4.49 7.97 18.46
C THR A 205 -3.21 7.76 19.24
N THR A 206 -3.20 6.74 20.10
CA THR A 206 -2.00 6.23 20.75
C THR A 206 -1.70 4.83 20.26
N PHE A 207 -0.50 4.61 19.73
CA PHE A 207 0.03 3.28 19.43
C PHE A 207 0.81 2.73 20.61
N ILE A 208 0.59 1.47 20.91
CA ILE A 208 1.38 0.73 21.91
C ILE A 208 2.12 -0.42 21.24
N ARG A 209 3.33 -0.68 21.70
CA ARG A 209 4.09 -1.84 21.27
C ARG A 209 3.59 -3.06 22.03
N VAL A 210 3.26 -4.12 21.29
CA VAL A 210 2.83 -5.39 21.87
C VAL A 210 3.71 -6.53 21.36
N THR A 211 3.82 -7.60 22.14
CA THR A 211 4.36 -8.87 21.65
C THR A 211 3.37 -9.50 20.68
N GLN A 212 3.86 -10.26 19.71
CA GLN A 212 2.99 -10.97 18.79
C GLN A 212 2.21 -12.04 19.58
N THR A 213 0.92 -11.81 19.73
CA THR A 213 -0.01 -12.74 20.36
C THR A 213 -1.06 -13.16 19.36
N THR A 214 -1.33 -14.47 19.28
CA THR A 214 -2.46 -14.97 18.50
C THR A 214 -3.72 -14.74 19.30
N ASN A 215 -4.64 -13.93 18.77
CA ASN A 215 -5.96 -13.79 19.40
C ASN A 215 -6.87 -14.92 18.93
N GLU A 216 -6.97 -15.96 19.74
CA GLU A 216 -7.78 -17.16 19.44
C GLU A 216 -9.30 -16.89 19.42
N VAL A 217 -9.74 -15.72 19.90
CA VAL A 217 -11.16 -15.32 19.87
C VAL A 217 -11.73 -15.35 18.44
N TYR A 218 -10.90 -15.04 17.44
CA TYR A 218 -11.31 -15.10 16.04
C TYR A 218 -11.28 -16.52 15.42
N GLN A 219 -10.74 -17.51 16.14
CA GLN A 219 -10.65 -18.91 15.67
C GLN A 219 -11.70 -19.81 16.31
N ARG A 220 -12.38 -19.36 17.38
CA ARG A 220 -13.31 -20.17 18.17
C ARG A 220 -14.68 -20.40 17.54
N PHE A 221 -15.03 -19.63 16.54
CA PHE A 221 -16.30 -19.78 15.84
C PHE A 221 -16.02 -20.27 14.42
N ASN A 222 -16.04 -21.60 14.23
CA ASN A 222 -16.31 -22.17 12.92
C ASN A 222 -17.76 -21.84 12.58
N VAL A 223 -17.99 -20.64 12.07
CA VAL A 223 -19.27 -20.27 11.48
C VAL A 223 -19.22 -20.83 10.07
N GLU A 224 -20.01 -21.83 9.76
CA GLU A 224 -20.30 -22.18 8.37
C GLU A 224 -21.02 -20.96 7.76
N GLU A 225 -20.36 -20.25 6.83
CA GLU A 225 -20.97 -19.25 5.98
C GLU A 225 -21.55 -19.89 4.72
#